data_a44cbc0bcb19eac56e1adb791d849fc6
#
_entry.id   a44cbc0bcb19eac56e1adb791d849fc6
#
_cell.length_a   1.000
_cell.length_b   1.000
_cell.length_c   1.000
_cell.angle_alpha   90.00
_cell.angle_beta   90.00
_cell.angle_gamma   90.00
#
_symmetry.space_group_name_H-M   'P 1'
#
loop_
_entity.id
_entity.type
_entity.pdbx_description
1 polymer ?
#
loop_
_entity_poly.entity_id
_entity_poly.type
_entity_poly.pdbx_seq_one_letter_code
_entity_poly.pdbx_strand_id
1 'polypeptide(L)'
;GSRECVKHLVKNGCRNFVYLDKTGKQCDRDIHWKGFFDQIKESEITFAQEQRISGCEDIKKLEKRLQLLLEKNPSVDAIVARYDNLAAVALSVAGRTGRKVPDDLMVTGFDNDFISNYVSPALTTVEIQKEEVAKSAMEALLSLIRHDGVDKKISFTARLVIRESTGKKCYCKQ
;
A
#
# COMPACT_ATOMS: atom_id res chain seq x y z
N GLY A 1 4.07 0.87 -8.55
CA GLY A 1 4.06 0.69 -7.10
C GLY A 1 3.01 -0.31 -6.65
N SER A 2 1.71 0.04 -6.66
CA SER A 2 0.64 -0.85 -6.16
C SER A 2 0.60 -2.21 -6.86
N ARG A 3 0.87 -2.26 -8.17
CA ARG A 3 1.02 -3.51 -8.93
C ARG A 3 2.13 -4.40 -8.35
N GLU A 4 3.27 -3.82 -7.98
CA GLU A 4 4.40 -4.55 -7.42
C GLU A 4 4.09 -5.09 -6.01
N CYS A 5 3.31 -4.35 -5.20
CA CYS A 5 2.81 -4.87 -3.92
C CYS A 5 1.98 -6.15 -4.12
N VAL A 6 1.01 -6.13 -5.05
CA VAL A 6 0.17 -7.30 -5.32
C VAL A 6 1.01 -8.46 -5.84
N LYS A 7 1.92 -8.24 -6.81
CA LYS A 7 2.82 -9.29 -7.31
C LYS A 7 3.62 -9.94 -6.19
N HIS A 8 4.17 -9.12 -5.29
CA HIS A 8 4.95 -9.60 -4.15
C HIS A 8 4.10 -10.46 -3.22
N LEU A 9 2.89 -10.01 -2.86
CA LEU A 9 1.97 -10.74 -1.99
C LEU A 9 1.50 -12.05 -2.64
N VAL A 10 1.14 -12.04 -3.93
CA VAL A 10 0.77 -13.24 -4.69
C VAL A 10 1.90 -14.26 -4.73
N LYS A 11 3.15 -13.80 -4.94
CA LYS A 11 4.35 -14.65 -4.89
C LYS A 11 4.56 -15.30 -3.52
N ASN A 12 4.12 -14.63 -2.44
CA ASN A 12 4.16 -15.16 -1.07
C ASN A 12 2.93 -16.01 -0.72
N GLY A 13 2.05 -16.30 -1.68
CA GLY A 13 0.92 -17.21 -1.51
C GLY A 13 -0.41 -16.54 -1.19
N CYS A 14 -0.47 -15.21 -1.04
CA CYS A 14 -1.70 -14.51 -0.73
C CYS A 14 -2.72 -14.61 -1.88
N ARG A 15 -4.01 -14.78 -1.51
CA ARG A 15 -5.12 -14.91 -2.46
C ARG A 15 -6.36 -14.10 -2.06
N ASN A 16 -6.48 -13.67 -0.82
CA ASN A 16 -7.66 -12.98 -0.28
C ASN A 16 -7.30 -11.58 0.19
N PHE A 17 -7.50 -10.61 -0.68
CA PHE A 17 -7.00 -9.25 -0.54
C PHE A 17 -8.03 -8.29 0.04
N VAL A 18 -7.56 -7.32 0.83
CA VAL A 18 -8.28 -6.10 1.20
C VAL A 18 -7.51 -4.90 0.69
N TYR A 19 -8.21 -3.93 0.09
CA TYR A 19 -7.64 -2.66 -0.31
C TYR A 19 -8.14 -1.55 0.60
N LEU A 20 -7.20 -0.78 1.18
CA LEU A 20 -7.52 0.35 2.06
C LEU A 20 -7.21 1.68 1.38
N ASP A 21 -8.23 2.55 1.33
CA ASP A 21 -8.11 3.92 0.83
C ASP A 21 -8.93 4.87 1.70
N LYS A 22 -8.45 6.10 1.89
CA LYS A 22 -9.16 7.14 2.64
C LYS A 22 -10.09 7.95 1.74
N THR A 23 -9.83 8.01 0.45
CA THR A 23 -10.54 8.91 -0.46
C THR A 23 -12.00 8.50 -0.65
N GLY A 24 -12.93 9.46 -0.40
CA GLY A 24 -14.38 9.23 -0.42
C GLY A 24 -14.98 9.05 -1.82
N LYS A 25 -14.23 9.37 -2.87
CA LYS A 25 -14.69 9.15 -4.25
C LYS A 25 -14.06 7.87 -4.77
N GLN A 26 -14.90 6.94 -5.13
CA GLN A 26 -14.57 5.74 -5.91
C GLN A 26 -14.08 6.22 -7.28
N CYS A 27 -12.83 6.74 -7.31
CA CYS A 27 -12.26 7.23 -8.55
C CYS A 27 -11.56 6.08 -9.24
N ASP A 28 -12.20 5.48 -10.23
CA ASP A 28 -11.59 4.44 -11.10
C ASP A 28 -10.39 4.98 -11.90
N ARG A 29 -10.20 6.31 -11.92
CA ARG A 29 -9.03 6.99 -12.47
C ARG A 29 -7.84 7.03 -11.53
N ASP A 30 -7.99 6.57 -10.27
CA ASP A 30 -6.89 6.50 -9.33
C ASP A 30 -5.85 5.47 -9.79
N ILE A 31 -4.66 5.95 -10.07
CA ILE A 31 -3.55 5.11 -10.56
C ILE A 31 -3.14 4.02 -9.56
N HIS A 32 -3.31 4.25 -8.26
CA HIS A 32 -3.01 3.25 -7.22
C HIS A 32 -4.04 2.13 -7.24
N TRP A 33 -5.33 2.49 -7.25
CA TRP A 33 -6.43 1.53 -7.39
C TRP A 33 -6.32 0.74 -8.68
N LYS A 34 -6.10 1.45 -9.81
CA LYS A 34 -5.94 0.79 -11.10
C LYS A 34 -4.79 -0.21 -11.09
N GLY A 35 -3.62 0.18 -10.58
CA GLY A 35 -2.46 -0.71 -10.49
C GLY A 35 -2.71 -1.93 -9.62
N PHE A 36 -3.41 -1.78 -8.49
CA PHE A 36 -3.86 -2.89 -7.65
C PHE A 36 -4.82 -3.81 -8.41
N PHE A 37 -5.90 -3.26 -8.94
CA PHE A 37 -6.99 -4.03 -9.52
C PHE A 37 -6.61 -4.75 -10.82
N ASP A 38 -5.80 -4.11 -11.67
CA ASP A 38 -5.27 -4.74 -12.88
C ASP A 38 -4.42 -5.98 -12.51
N GLN A 39 -3.58 -5.88 -11.45
CA GLN A 39 -2.76 -7.02 -11.04
C GLN A 39 -3.57 -8.13 -10.37
N ILE A 40 -4.61 -7.80 -9.61
CA ILE A 40 -5.55 -8.79 -9.06
C ILE A 40 -6.20 -9.59 -10.19
N LYS A 41 -6.67 -8.92 -11.25
CA LYS A 41 -7.23 -9.59 -12.43
C LYS A 41 -6.21 -10.46 -13.17
N GLU A 42 -5.01 -9.94 -13.42
CA GLU A 42 -3.94 -10.71 -14.06
C GLU A 42 -3.51 -11.96 -13.26
N SER A 43 -3.70 -11.92 -11.96
CA SER A 43 -3.41 -13.04 -11.06
C SER A 43 -4.60 -14.01 -10.90
N GLU A 44 -5.70 -13.78 -11.64
CA GLU A 44 -6.94 -14.57 -11.59
C GLU A 44 -7.55 -14.67 -10.19
N ILE A 45 -7.39 -13.60 -9.39
CA ILE A 45 -7.90 -13.53 -8.02
C ILE A 45 -9.28 -12.88 -8.03
N THR A 46 -10.24 -13.53 -7.37
CA THR A 46 -11.55 -12.94 -7.13
C THR A 46 -11.46 -11.85 -6.06
N PHE A 47 -11.96 -10.66 -6.38
CA PHE A 47 -11.98 -9.51 -5.47
C PHE A 47 -13.40 -8.96 -5.39
N ALA A 48 -13.98 -9.02 -4.22
CA ALA A 48 -15.33 -8.50 -3.96
C ALA A 48 -15.28 -7.02 -3.59
N GLN A 49 -16.35 -6.28 -3.95
CA GLN A 49 -16.42 -4.83 -3.68
C GLN A 49 -16.32 -4.49 -2.20
N GLU A 50 -16.82 -5.34 -1.32
CA GLU A 50 -16.80 -5.19 0.13
C GLU A 50 -15.37 -5.19 0.71
N GLN A 51 -14.42 -5.82 -0.02
CA GLN A 51 -13.01 -5.87 0.34
C GLN A 51 -12.27 -4.56 0.03
N ARG A 52 -12.92 -3.62 -0.66
CA ARG A 52 -12.44 -2.25 -0.82
C ARG A 52 -13.01 -1.37 0.29
N ILE A 53 -12.18 -1.00 1.24
CA ILE A 53 -12.54 -0.04 2.30
C ILE A 53 -12.07 1.34 1.85
N SER A 54 -13.02 2.18 1.43
CA SER A 54 -12.78 3.55 0.97
C SER A 54 -13.85 4.50 1.52
N GLY A 55 -13.64 5.81 1.36
CA GLY A 55 -14.64 6.82 1.74
C GLY A 55 -14.78 7.03 3.24
N CYS A 56 -13.79 6.66 4.03
CA CYS A 56 -13.77 6.91 5.47
C CYS A 56 -12.83 8.09 5.74
N GLU A 57 -13.36 9.32 5.81
CA GLU A 57 -12.58 10.49 6.25
C GLU A 57 -12.12 10.35 7.70
N ASP A 58 -12.92 9.69 8.53
CA ASP A 58 -12.64 9.39 9.92
C ASP A 58 -11.91 8.05 10.06
N ILE A 59 -10.70 8.10 10.61
CA ILE A 59 -9.85 6.93 10.88
C ILE A 59 -10.56 5.90 11.78
N LYS A 60 -11.31 6.34 12.79
CA LYS A 60 -12.05 5.42 13.68
C LYS A 60 -13.12 4.62 12.94
N LYS A 61 -13.78 5.24 11.97
CA LYS A 61 -14.75 4.53 11.12
C LYS A 61 -14.05 3.51 10.22
N LEU A 62 -12.88 3.86 9.67
CA LEU A 62 -12.06 2.94 8.87
C LEU A 62 -11.60 1.76 9.72
N GLU A 63 -11.05 2.00 10.92
CA GLU A 63 -10.67 0.94 11.86
C GLU A 63 -11.81 -0.03 12.14
N LYS A 64 -12.99 0.50 12.51
CA LYS A 64 -14.16 -0.32 12.82
C LYS A 64 -14.61 -1.16 11.63
N ARG A 65 -14.61 -0.58 10.41
CA ARG A 65 -14.96 -1.31 9.19
C ARG A 65 -13.96 -2.43 8.90
N LEU A 66 -12.65 -2.14 9.02
CA LEU A 66 -11.60 -3.12 8.80
C LEU A 66 -11.68 -4.25 9.84
N GLN A 67 -11.87 -3.90 11.12
CA GLN A 67 -12.04 -4.89 12.19
C GLN A 67 -13.20 -5.85 11.90
N LEU A 68 -14.38 -5.32 11.61
CA LEU A 68 -15.56 -6.12 11.28
C LEU A 68 -15.35 -7.00 10.04
N LEU A 69 -14.61 -6.49 9.04
CA LEU A 69 -14.30 -7.26 7.84
C LEU A 69 -13.37 -8.42 8.16
N LEU A 70 -12.30 -8.20 8.94
CA LEU A 70 -11.36 -9.26 9.32
C LEU A 70 -11.99 -10.32 10.23
N GLU A 71 -12.88 -9.91 11.16
CA GLU A 71 -13.63 -10.84 12.02
C GLU A 71 -14.58 -11.73 11.23
N LYS A 72 -15.27 -11.17 10.22
CA LYS A 72 -16.19 -11.90 9.36
C LYS A 72 -15.52 -12.76 8.30
N ASN A 73 -14.30 -12.40 7.90
CA ASN A 73 -13.58 -13.04 6.82
C ASN A 73 -12.17 -13.48 7.28
N PRO A 74 -12.08 -14.59 8.04
CA PRO A 74 -10.80 -15.09 8.54
C PRO A 74 -9.84 -15.55 7.42
N SER A 75 -10.36 -15.77 6.22
CA SER A 75 -9.57 -16.13 5.04
C SER A 75 -8.77 -14.97 4.42
N VAL A 76 -9.03 -13.71 4.81
CA VAL A 76 -8.24 -12.57 4.33
C VAL A 76 -6.79 -12.74 4.76
N ASP A 77 -5.88 -12.73 3.79
CA ASP A 77 -4.44 -13.00 3.97
C ASP A 77 -3.54 -11.83 3.55
N ALA A 78 -4.10 -10.79 2.90
CA ALA A 78 -3.35 -9.63 2.47
C ALA A 78 -4.13 -8.31 2.59
N ILE A 79 -3.45 -7.26 3.05
CA ILE A 79 -3.95 -5.88 3.02
C ILE A 79 -2.98 -5.02 2.20
N VAL A 80 -3.50 -4.35 1.18
CA VAL A 80 -2.78 -3.34 0.42
C VAL A 80 -3.35 -1.97 0.78
N ALA A 81 -2.59 -1.19 1.52
CA ALA A 81 -2.98 0.16 1.90
C ALA A 81 -2.39 1.19 0.94
N ARG A 82 -3.17 2.20 0.60
CA ARG A 82 -2.76 3.28 -0.30
C ARG A 82 -1.64 4.15 0.27
N TYR A 83 -1.50 4.21 1.59
CA TYR A 83 -0.51 5.00 2.30
C TYR A 83 0.02 4.25 3.52
N ASP A 84 1.23 4.56 3.96
CA ASP A 84 1.86 3.92 5.13
C ASP A 84 1.10 4.17 6.44
N ASN A 85 0.47 5.34 6.60
CA ASN A 85 -0.36 5.63 7.77
C ASN A 85 -1.61 4.74 7.84
N LEU A 86 -2.24 4.40 6.70
CA LEU A 86 -3.34 3.45 6.65
C LEU A 86 -2.87 2.01 6.91
N ALA A 87 -1.67 1.66 6.43
CA ALA A 87 -1.07 0.38 6.73
C ALA A 87 -0.74 0.23 8.23
N ALA A 88 -0.29 1.30 8.89
CA ALA A 88 -0.08 1.32 10.34
C ALA A 88 -1.40 1.08 11.10
N VAL A 89 -2.51 1.68 10.64
CA VAL A 89 -3.84 1.39 11.18
C VAL A 89 -4.20 -0.08 10.98
N ALA A 90 -3.92 -0.65 9.79
CA ALA A 90 -4.18 -2.05 9.52
C ALA A 90 -3.38 -2.99 10.44
N LEU A 91 -2.11 -2.69 10.71
CA LEU A 91 -1.28 -3.43 11.66
C LEU A 91 -1.88 -3.39 13.08
N SER A 92 -2.33 -2.22 13.52
CA SER A 92 -2.99 -2.06 14.82
C SER A 92 -4.29 -2.88 14.91
N VAL A 93 -5.12 -2.86 13.86
CA VAL A 93 -6.36 -3.65 13.81
C VAL A 93 -6.05 -5.15 13.78
N ALA A 94 -5.04 -5.59 13.00
CA ALA A 94 -4.59 -6.98 12.96
C ALA A 94 -4.22 -7.48 14.37
N GLY A 95 -3.43 -6.70 15.12
CA GLY A 95 -3.06 -7.05 16.51
C GLY A 95 -4.27 -7.19 17.43
N ARG A 96 -5.27 -6.27 17.32
CA ARG A 96 -6.51 -6.32 18.11
C ARG A 96 -7.41 -7.50 17.76
N THR A 97 -7.38 -7.97 16.52
CA THR A 97 -8.14 -9.14 16.06
C THR A 97 -7.37 -10.46 16.20
N GLY A 98 -6.21 -10.43 16.86
CA GLY A 98 -5.39 -11.61 17.11
C GLY A 98 -4.67 -12.17 15.88
N ARG A 99 -4.64 -11.42 14.76
CA ARG A 99 -3.97 -11.84 13.53
C ARG A 99 -2.47 -11.55 13.61
N LYS A 100 -1.66 -12.54 13.34
CA LYS A 100 -0.20 -12.41 13.30
C LYS A 100 0.26 -11.89 11.95
N VAL A 101 1.03 -10.80 11.97
CA VAL A 101 1.67 -10.27 10.76
C VAL A 101 3.16 -10.61 10.82
N PRO A 102 3.72 -11.26 9.81
CA PRO A 102 3.16 -11.59 8.49
C PRO A 102 2.50 -12.98 8.38
N ASP A 103 2.47 -13.80 9.43
CA ASP A 103 2.16 -15.23 9.35
C ASP A 103 0.72 -15.52 8.88
N ASP A 104 -0.28 -14.79 9.44
CA ASP A 104 -1.71 -14.96 9.11
C ASP A 104 -2.19 -13.89 8.14
N LEU A 105 -1.51 -12.74 8.09
CA LEU A 105 -1.94 -11.56 7.34
C LEU A 105 -0.73 -10.73 6.94
N MET A 106 -0.51 -10.53 5.64
CA MET A 106 0.53 -9.63 5.14
C MET A 106 -0.02 -8.23 4.90
N VAL A 107 0.78 -7.20 5.21
CA VAL A 107 0.37 -5.80 5.06
C VAL A 107 1.41 -5.03 4.28
N THR A 108 0.96 -4.27 3.26
CA THR A 108 1.81 -3.33 2.51
C THR A 108 1.25 -1.92 2.56
N GLY A 109 2.16 -0.94 2.55
CA GLY A 109 1.87 0.49 2.45
C GLY A 109 2.40 1.11 1.16
N PHE A 110 2.46 2.45 1.15
CA PHE A 110 2.97 3.26 0.05
C PHE A 110 3.53 4.58 0.60
N ASP A 111 4.59 5.12 -0.01
CA ASP A 111 5.33 6.36 0.21
C ASP A 111 6.67 6.21 0.96
N ASN A 112 6.94 5.08 1.59
CA ASN A 112 8.11 4.86 2.45
C ASN A 112 8.28 6.02 3.47
N ASP A 113 7.18 6.38 4.12
CA ASP A 113 7.19 7.40 5.15
C ASP A 113 7.87 6.91 6.43
N PHE A 114 8.30 7.86 7.27
CA PHE A 114 9.00 7.61 8.53
C PHE A 114 8.34 6.49 9.35
N ILE A 115 7.00 6.49 9.46
CA ILE A 115 6.24 5.51 10.22
C ILE A 115 6.50 4.07 9.78
N SER A 116 6.84 3.84 8.51
CA SER A 116 7.05 2.49 7.96
C SER A 116 8.19 1.72 8.64
N ASN A 117 9.16 2.43 9.20
CA ASN A 117 10.30 1.84 9.92
C ASN A 117 10.03 1.63 11.41
N TYR A 118 9.04 2.32 12.00
CA TYR A 118 8.82 2.38 13.44
C TYR A 118 7.58 1.62 13.92
N VAL A 119 6.74 1.15 13.01
CA VAL A 119 5.68 0.19 13.34
C VAL A 119 6.26 -1.21 13.54
N SER A 120 5.58 -2.05 14.32
CA SER A 120 5.97 -3.43 14.52
C SER A 120 4.83 -4.37 14.10
N PRO A 121 5.11 -5.27 13.14
CA PRO A 121 6.35 -5.44 12.39
C PRO A 121 6.65 -4.26 11.45
N ALA A 122 7.94 -4.05 11.08
CA ALA A 122 8.35 -3.00 10.16
C ALA A 122 7.65 -3.18 8.79
N LEU A 123 7.16 -2.08 8.21
CA LEU A 123 6.22 -2.11 7.09
C LEU A 123 6.90 -2.22 5.74
N THR A 124 6.54 -3.23 4.96
CA THR A 124 6.80 -3.30 3.52
C THR A 124 6.01 -2.20 2.80
N THR A 125 6.70 -1.40 2.02
CA THR A 125 6.11 -0.21 1.39
C THR A 125 6.73 0.07 0.02
N VAL A 126 6.12 0.97 -0.73
CA VAL A 126 6.65 1.46 -2.00
C VAL A 126 7.35 2.79 -1.76
N GLU A 127 8.60 2.85 -2.14
CA GLU A 127 9.39 4.08 -2.13
C GLU A 127 9.25 4.80 -3.47
N ILE A 128 8.88 6.07 -3.41
CA ILE A 128 8.99 7.01 -4.52
C ILE A 128 10.25 7.87 -4.31
N GLN A 129 10.94 8.19 -5.39
CA GLN A 129 12.17 8.99 -5.36
C GLN A 129 11.85 10.48 -5.06
N LYS A 130 11.40 10.79 -3.83
CA LYS A 130 10.89 12.12 -3.45
C LYS A 130 11.88 13.24 -3.74
N GLU A 131 13.17 13.01 -3.48
CA GLU A 131 14.22 14.00 -3.71
C GLU A 131 14.44 14.28 -5.20
N GLU A 132 14.46 13.24 -6.04
CA GLU A 132 14.60 13.38 -7.48
C GLU A 132 13.37 14.05 -8.10
N VAL A 133 12.16 13.70 -7.61
CA VAL A 133 10.92 14.36 -8.01
C VAL A 133 10.97 15.85 -7.68
N ALA A 134 11.37 16.21 -6.45
CA ALA A 134 11.48 17.60 -6.02
C ALA A 134 12.51 18.37 -6.83
N LYS A 135 13.68 17.78 -7.07
CA LYS A 135 14.76 18.39 -7.89
C LYS A 135 14.27 18.65 -9.32
N SER A 136 13.69 17.64 -9.97
CA SER A 136 13.18 17.77 -11.34
C SER A 136 12.04 18.78 -11.45
N ALA A 137 11.16 18.85 -10.43
CA ALA A 137 10.09 19.85 -10.40
C ALA A 137 10.66 21.28 -10.29
N MET A 138 11.71 21.49 -9.48
CA MET A 138 12.38 22.77 -9.34
C MET A 138 13.09 23.17 -10.65
N GLU A 139 13.81 22.24 -11.28
CA GLU A 139 14.48 22.46 -12.56
C GLU A 139 13.45 22.83 -13.66
N ALA A 140 12.34 22.12 -13.74
CA ALA A 140 11.26 22.44 -14.67
C ALA A 140 10.67 23.84 -14.42
N LEU A 141 10.45 24.21 -13.14
CA LEU A 141 9.97 25.54 -12.78
C LEU A 141 10.94 26.65 -13.21
N LEU A 142 12.24 26.47 -12.96
CA LEU A 142 13.27 27.44 -13.35
C LEU A 142 13.34 27.59 -14.88
N SER A 143 13.23 26.49 -15.63
CA SER A 143 13.19 26.51 -17.10
C SER A 143 11.97 27.27 -17.62
N LEU A 144 10.79 27.08 -17.00
CA LEU A 144 9.58 27.83 -17.34
C LEU A 144 9.75 29.33 -17.11
N ILE A 145 10.37 29.73 -15.99
CA ILE A 145 10.65 31.15 -15.68
C ILE A 145 11.60 31.78 -16.70
N ARG A 146 12.57 31.00 -17.22
CA ARG A 146 13.54 31.45 -18.22
C ARG A 146 12.99 31.40 -19.65
N HIS A 147 11.74 30.95 -19.84
CA HIS A 147 11.11 30.69 -21.14
C HIS A 147 11.85 29.64 -21.98
N ASP A 148 12.61 28.76 -21.34
CA ASP A 148 13.20 27.57 -21.96
C ASP A 148 12.14 26.48 -22.15
N GLY A 149 12.37 25.59 -23.08
CA GLY A 149 11.48 24.44 -23.28
C GLY A 149 11.52 23.50 -22.07
N VAL A 150 10.36 22.97 -21.66
CA VAL A 150 10.26 21.98 -20.59
C VAL A 150 9.61 20.71 -21.11
N ASP A 151 10.14 19.55 -20.72
CA ASP A 151 9.51 18.27 -20.98
C ASP A 151 8.13 18.21 -20.30
N LYS A 152 7.09 17.95 -21.09
CA LYS A 152 5.70 17.91 -20.62
C LYS A 152 5.42 16.76 -19.64
N LYS A 153 6.30 15.74 -19.58
CA LYS A 153 6.11 14.56 -18.75
C LYS A 153 7.45 13.97 -18.32
N ILE A 154 7.70 14.00 -17.03
CA ILE A 154 8.83 13.33 -16.38
C ILE A 154 8.29 12.12 -15.63
N SER A 155 8.91 10.96 -15.80
CA SER A 155 8.48 9.72 -15.14
C SER A 155 9.56 9.22 -14.19
N PHE A 156 9.16 8.82 -12.98
CA PHE A 156 10.05 8.28 -11.96
C PHE A 156 9.69 6.83 -11.66
N THR A 157 10.69 6.03 -11.33
CA THR A 157 10.51 4.63 -10.96
C THR A 157 10.19 4.52 -9.46
N ALA A 158 9.14 3.78 -9.12
CA ALA A 158 8.84 3.41 -7.75
C ALA A 158 9.44 2.05 -7.41
N ARG A 159 9.99 1.87 -6.21
CA ARG A 159 10.65 0.65 -5.75
C ARG A 159 9.91 0.06 -4.55
N LEU A 160 9.69 -1.27 -4.55
CA LEU A 160 9.18 -1.97 -3.38
C LEU A 160 10.31 -2.18 -2.36
N VAL A 161 10.11 -1.72 -1.14
CA VAL A 161 10.99 -1.91 0.02
C VAL A 161 10.37 -2.98 0.90
N ILE A 162 10.93 -4.18 0.85
CA ILE A 162 10.43 -5.35 1.60
C ILE A 162 10.95 -5.28 3.03
N ARG A 163 10.02 -5.43 4.00
CA ARG A 163 10.29 -5.47 5.43
C ARG A 163 9.50 -6.61 6.11
N GLU A 164 9.44 -6.61 7.43
CA GLU A 164 8.88 -7.68 8.25
C GLU A 164 7.38 -7.94 7.99
N SER A 165 6.60 -6.92 7.62
CA SER A 165 5.14 -7.07 7.45
C SER A 165 4.72 -7.98 6.28
N THR A 166 5.68 -8.37 5.42
CA THR A 166 5.49 -9.35 4.33
C THR A 166 6.69 -10.28 4.18
N GLY A 167 7.76 -10.04 4.93
CA GLY A 167 8.95 -10.89 4.95
C GLY A 167 8.83 -11.96 6.01
N LYS A 168 9.20 -13.21 5.72
CA LYS A 168 9.47 -14.17 6.78
C LYS A 168 10.61 -13.62 7.63
N LYS A 169 10.45 -13.57 8.97
CA LYS A 169 11.56 -13.28 9.87
C LYS A 169 12.69 -14.22 9.52
N CYS A 170 13.74 -13.74 8.87
CA CYS A 170 15.02 -14.45 8.88
C CYS A 170 15.53 -14.38 10.32
N TYR A 171 15.23 -15.39 11.11
CA TYR A 171 16.01 -15.65 12.33
C TYR A 171 17.41 -16.03 11.82
N CYS A 172 18.31 -15.07 11.74
CA CYS A 172 19.73 -15.36 11.68
C CYS A 172 20.03 -16.17 12.94
N LYS A 173 20.24 -17.48 12.76
CA LYS A 173 20.85 -18.30 13.79
C LYS A 173 22.24 -17.70 14.02
N GLN A 174 22.43 -17.07 15.17
CA GLN A 174 23.74 -16.74 15.72
C GLN A 174 24.48 -18.05 16.04
#